data_537dc4b8942ddac2925fd1a8f21eef2f
#
_entry.id   537dc4b8942ddac2925fd1a8f21eef2f
#
_cell.length_a   1.000
_cell.length_b   1.000
_cell.length_c   1.000
_cell.angle_alpha   90.00
_cell.angle_beta   90.00
_cell.angle_gamma   90.00
#
_symmetry.space_group_name_H-M   'P 1'
#
loop_
_entity.id
_entity.type
_entity.pdbx_description
1 polymer ?
#
loop_
_entity_poly.entity_id
_entity_poly.type
_entity_poly.pdbx_seq_one_letter_code
_entity_poly.pdbx_strand_id
1 'polypeptide(L)'
;MLVSRKAAGTLFVGGALVTTLGSLLYPSMLGVQRVSGEPELVIAHPATGPLTQADRDFVVKLRAAGLWEYPVGQMALKKGTTKAVRTAGEHLIDGDATLDAADRNAAGQLNITLPNQPSAQQQGFVTRLNGDSGKQFDTDMATILRATNGQMLATIASVRTTTRNSVVRALANLANQTVLDHITVVEKTGVVDFDQALSLETTAPQTPPPPAAGQPQVVLTPPAHSTASPSPSVR
;
A
#
# COMPACT_ATOMS: atom_id res chain seq x y z
N MET A 1 9.04 -20.62 60.67
CA MET A 1 9.87 -21.23 59.61
C MET A 1 10.88 -20.20 59.13
N LEU A 2 12.14 -20.35 59.52
CA LEU A 2 13.23 -19.44 59.09
C LEU A 2 13.75 -19.94 57.74
N VAL A 3 13.44 -19.21 56.65
CA VAL A 3 14.04 -19.50 55.33
C VAL A 3 15.54 -19.22 55.42
N SER A 4 16.36 -20.22 55.16
CA SER A 4 17.81 -20.10 55.17
C SER A 4 18.27 -18.99 54.21
N ARG A 5 19.24 -18.14 54.64
CA ARG A 5 19.82 -17.07 53.82
C ARG A 5 20.30 -17.53 52.44
N LYS A 6 20.73 -18.80 52.33
CA LYS A 6 21.16 -19.42 51.08
C LYS A 6 19.96 -19.70 50.14
N ALA A 7 18.79 -20.13 50.68
CA ALA A 7 17.59 -20.37 49.92
C ALA A 7 16.97 -19.04 49.38
N ALA A 8 17.05 -17.95 50.16
CA ALA A 8 16.60 -16.64 49.73
C ALA A 8 17.45 -16.09 48.57
N GLY A 9 18.77 -16.27 48.61
CA GLY A 9 19.67 -15.89 47.51
C GLY A 9 19.40 -16.63 46.19
N THR A 10 19.16 -17.94 46.28
CA THR A 10 18.85 -18.77 45.09
C THR A 10 17.53 -18.41 44.48
N LEU A 11 16.49 -18.08 45.30
CA LEU A 11 15.20 -17.61 44.82
C LEU A 11 15.30 -16.23 44.13
N PHE A 12 16.14 -15.33 44.64
CA PHE A 12 16.36 -14.00 44.09
C PHE A 12 17.08 -14.06 42.74
N VAL A 13 18.13 -14.87 42.61
CA VAL A 13 18.88 -15.09 41.35
C VAL A 13 18.00 -15.80 40.32
N GLY A 14 17.25 -16.83 40.72
CA GLY A 14 16.33 -17.54 39.86
C GLY A 14 15.18 -16.63 39.33
N GLY A 15 14.62 -15.82 40.20
CA GLY A 15 13.60 -14.83 39.82
C GLY A 15 14.10 -13.77 38.84
N ALA A 16 15.31 -13.23 39.08
CA ALA A 16 15.92 -12.27 38.17
C ALA A 16 16.22 -12.88 36.78
N LEU A 17 16.67 -14.14 36.74
CA LEU A 17 16.96 -14.85 35.48
C LEU A 17 15.67 -15.11 34.66
N VAL A 18 14.58 -15.48 35.31
CA VAL A 18 13.27 -15.71 34.65
C VAL A 18 12.68 -14.39 34.11
N THR A 19 12.78 -13.30 34.86
CA THR A 19 12.32 -11.98 34.38
C THR A 19 13.16 -11.46 33.22
N THR A 20 14.50 -11.67 33.24
CA THR A 20 15.39 -11.27 32.15
C THR A 20 15.13 -12.10 30.89
N LEU A 21 14.95 -13.42 31.01
CA LEU A 21 14.57 -14.28 29.88
C LEU A 21 13.17 -13.95 29.35
N GLY A 22 12.21 -13.69 30.23
CA GLY A 22 10.85 -13.27 29.86
C GLY A 22 10.83 -11.94 29.10
N SER A 23 11.64 -10.97 29.51
CA SER A 23 11.74 -9.68 28.81
C SER A 23 12.43 -9.77 27.46
N LEU A 24 13.29 -10.77 27.22
CA LEU A 24 13.92 -11.02 25.91
C LEU A 24 12.97 -11.74 24.93
N LEU A 25 12.05 -12.54 25.46
CA LEU A 25 11.05 -13.27 24.64
C LEU A 25 9.78 -12.43 24.37
N TYR A 26 9.48 -11.48 25.25
CA TYR A 26 8.28 -10.64 25.17
C TYR A 26 8.14 -9.87 23.84
N PRO A 27 9.19 -9.24 23.27
CA PRO A 27 9.10 -8.60 21.97
C PRO A 27 8.75 -9.55 20.83
N SER A 28 9.22 -10.81 20.91
CA SER A 28 8.91 -11.83 19.90
C SER A 28 7.46 -12.30 19.97
N MET A 29 6.86 -12.32 21.16
CA MET A 29 5.45 -12.65 21.36
C MET A 29 4.51 -11.51 20.93
N LEU A 30 4.95 -10.25 20.96
CA LEU A 30 4.20 -9.10 20.48
C LEU A 30 4.30 -8.90 18.95
N GLY A 31 4.90 -9.84 18.22
CA GLY A 31 5.07 -9.72 16.77
C GLY A 31 6.03 -8.59 16.36
N VAL A 32 6.80 -8.04 17.30
CA VAL A 32 7.92 -7.16 16.99
C VAL A 32 9.01 -8.04 16.38
N GLN A 33 8.85 -8.31 15.08
CA GLN A 33 9.92 -8.93 14.31
C GLN A 33 11.14 -8.01 14.45
N ARG A 34 12.21 -8.54 15.02
CA ARG A 34 13.53 -7.96 14.77
C ARG A 34 13.61 -7.85 13.27
N VAL A 35 13.84 -6.64 12.76
CA VAL A 35 14.34 -6.48 11.39
C VAL A 35 15.66 -7.25 11.41
N SER A 36 15.59 -8.56 11.21
CA SER A 36 16.74 -9.40 10.98
C SER A 36 17.34 -8.82 9.72
N GLY A 37 18.50 -8.19 9.86
CA GLY A 37 19.25 -7.63 8.74
C GLY A 37 19.79 -8.76 7.87
N GLU A 38 18.92 -9.55 7.28
CA GLU A 38 19.28 -10.29 6.08
C GLU A 38 19.78 -9.23 5.10
N PRO A 39 20.98 -9.35 4.55
CA PRO A 39 21.49 -8.38 3.61
C PRO A 39 20.52 -8.32 2.45
N GLU A 40 19.84 -7.18 2.33
CA GLU A 40 18.87 -6.92 1.28
C GLU A 40 19.58 -7.13 -0.07
N LEU A 41 19.04 -8.01 -0.92
CA LEU A 41 19.67 -8.38 -2.19
C LEU A 41 19.77 -7.14 -3.08
N VAL A 42 20.97 -6.58 -3.21
CA VAL A 42 21.27 -5.49 -4.13
C VAL A 42 21.35 -6.05 -5.54
N ILE A 43 20.53 -5.55 -6.45
CA ILE A 43 20.42 -6.01 -7.85
C ILE A 43 21.09 -5.05 -8.84
N ALA A 44 21.33 -3.79 -8.45
CA ALA A 44 22.01 -2.80 -9.28
C ALA A 44 22.61 -1.66 -8.43
N HIS A 45 23.54 -0.91 -9.01
CA HIS A 45 24.20 0.26 -8.39
C HIS A 45 24.07 1.51 -9.27
N PRO A 46 22.87 2.08 -9.47
CA PRO A 46 22.72 3.35 -10.17
C PRO A 46 23.29 4.50 -9.36
N ALA A 47 23.53 5.66 -10.00
CA ALA A 47 24.03 6.86 -9.32
C ALA A 47 23.13 7.36 -8.18
N THR A 48 21.86 6.96 -8.18
CA THR A 48 20.84 7.30 -7.17
C THR A 48 20.95 6.49 -5.86
N GLY A 49 21.93 5.60 -5.77
CA GLY A 49 22.15 4.68 -4.66
C GLY A 49 21.82 3.22 -5.02
N PRO A 50 22.22 2.25 -4.17
CA PRO A 50 21.99 0.85 -4.44
C PRO A 50 20.48 0.58 -4.60
N LEU A 51 20.16 -0.22 -5.63
CA LEU A 51 18.81 -0.70 -5.90
C LEU A 51 18.70 -2.13 -5.39
N THR A 52 17.75 -2.38 -4.51
CA THR A 52 17.50 -3.72 -3.95
C THR A 52 16.33 -4.42 -4.68
N GLN A 53 16.21 -5.74 -4.47
CA GLN A 53 15.06 -6.48 -4.96
C GLN A 53 13.75 -5.95 -4.35
N ALA A 54 13.75 -5.60 -3.06
CA ALA A 54 12.59 -5.01 -2.38
C ALA A 54 12.19 -3.66 -2.97
N ASP A 55 13.16 -2.81 -3.33
CA ASP A 55 12.91 -1.55 -4.03
C ASP A 55 12.21 -1.78 -5.38
N ARG A 56 12.73 -2.72 -6.18
CA ARG A 56 12.14 -3.10 -7.47
C ARG A 56 10.72 -3.64 -7.30
N ASP A 57 10.52 -4.53 -6.33
CA ASP A 57 9.22 -5.15 -6.08
C ASP A 57 8.18 -4.11 -5.59
N PHE A 58 8.62 -3.11 -4.85
CA PHE A 58 7.78 -1.98 -4.45
C PHE A 58 7.29 -1.19 -5.68
N VAL A 59 8.19 -0.79 -6.59
CA VAL A 59 7.85 -0.07 -7.82
C VAL A 59 6.85 -0.88 -8.65
N VAL A 60 7.08 -2.18 -8.84
CA VAL A 60 6.18 -3.07 -9.58
C VAL A 60 4.80 -3.19 -8.89
N LYS A 61 4.76 -3.33 -7.55
CA LYS A 61 3.51 -3.42 -6.79
C LYS A 61 2.70 -2.14 -6.84
N LEU A 62 3.39 -0.99 -6.75
CA LEU A 62 2.76 0.32 -6.83
C LEU A 62 2.07 0.52 -8.18
N ARG A 63 2.78 0.16 -9.27
CA ARG A 63 2.21 0.15 -10.61
C ARG A 63 0.96 -0.71 -10.71
N ALA A 64 1.03 -1.94 -10.20
CA ALA A 64 -0.10 -2.87 -10.23
C ALA A 64 -1.31 -2.35 -9.46
N ALA A 65 -1.09 -1.64 -8.34
CA ALA A 65 -2.16 -1.01 -7.58
C ALA A 65 -2.92 0.01 -8.44
N GLY A 66 -2.24 0.98 -9.06
CA GLY A 66 -2.90 1.97 -9.90
C GLY A 66 -3.65 1.37 -11.09
N LEU A 67 -3.13 0.29 -11.69
CA LEU A 67 -3.77 -0.37 -12.83
C LEU A 67 -5.17 -0.96 -12.53
N TRP A 68 -5.47 -1.27 -11.26
CA TRP A 68 -6.81 -1.75 -10.90
C TRP A 68 -7.63 -0.70 -10.11
N GLU A 69 -6.99 0.13 -9.29
CA GLU A 69 -7.69 1.15 -8.49
C GLU A 69 -8.26 2.27 -9.37
N TYR A 70 -7.52 2.71 -10.38
CA TYR A 70 -7.98 3.71 -11.33
C TYR A 70 -9.31 3.34 -12.04
N PRO A 71 -9.48 2.16 -12.69
CA PRO A 71 -10.77 1.79 -13.25
C PRO A 71 -11.86 1.61 -12.19
N VAL A 72 -11.52 1.21 -10.95
CA VAL A 72 -12.49 1.16 -9.85
C VAL A 72 -12.96 2.57 -9.48
N GLY A 73 -12.06 3.55 -9.45
CA GLY A 73 -12.43 4.97 -9.30
C GLY A 73 -13.44 5.42 -10.36
N GLN A 74 -13.21 5.04 -11.63
CA GLN A 74 -14.16 5.32 -12.72
C GLN A 74 -15.52 4.62 -12.52
N MET A 75 -15.52 3.39 -11.98
CA MET A 75 -16.76 2.71 -11.60
C MET A 75 -17.50 3.46 -10.49
N ALA A 76 -16.78 3.97 -9.48
CA ALA A 76 -17.34 4.73 -8.37
C ALA A 76 -18.07 6.00 -8.85
N LEU A 77 -17.53 6.70 -9.84
CA LEU A 77 -18.22 7.84 -10.44
C LEU A 77 -19.55 7.45 -11.12
N LYS A 78 -19.61 6.27 -11.72
CA LYS A 78 -20.79 5.79 -12.48
C LYS A 78 -21.83 5.09 -11.63
N LYS A 79 -21.40 4.27 -10.67
CA LYS A 79 -22.22 3.34 -9.88
C LYS A 79 -22.43 3.78 -8.43
N GLY A 80 -21.54 4.63 -7.89
CA GLY A 80 -21.58 5.07 -6.49
C GLY A 80 -22.92 5.71 -6.13
N THR A 81 -23.58 5.20 -5.10
CA THR A 81 -24.91 5.66 -4.72
C THR A 81 -24.87 6.95 -3.91
N THR A 82 -23.76 7.24 -3.24
CA THR A 82 -23.59 8.43 -2.40
C THR A 82 -22.59 9.41 -3.00
N LYS A 83 -22.67 10.68 -2.58
CA LYS A 83 -21.64 11.67 -2.94
C LYS A 83 -20.26 11.27 -2.42
N ALA A 84 -20.18 10.73 -1.20
CA ALA A 84 -18.90 10.33 -0.59
C ALA A 84 -18.20 9.23 -1.39
N VAL A 85 -18.94 8.23 -1.88
CA VAL A 85 -18.41 7.17 -2.75
C VAL A 85 -17.89 7.72 -4.07
N ARG A 86 -18.62 8.65 -4.70
CA ARG A 86 -18.14 9.29 -5.95
C ARG A 86 -16.92 10.16 -5.70
N THR A 87 -16.88 10.92 -4.59
CA THR A 87 -15.70 11.69 -4.23
C THR A 87 -14.49 10.78 -3.96
N ALA A 88 -14.67 9.62 -3.31
CA ALA A 88 -13.59 8.64 -3.20
C ALA A 88 -13.10 8.19 -4.59
N GLY A 89 -14.01 7.98 -5.54
CA GLY A 89 -13.67 7.67 -6.93
C GLY A 89 -12.83 8.76 -7.62
N GLU A 90 -13.14 10.04 -7.39
CA GLU A 90 -12.37 11.18 -7.91
C GLU A 90 -10.92 11.16 -7.37
N HIS A 91 -10.77 10.99 -6.05
CA HIS A 91 -9.45 10.92 -5.41
C HIS A 91 -8.61 9.73 -5.92
N LEU A 92 -9.23 8.55 -6.10
CA LEU A 92 -8.54 7.39 -6.68
C LEU A 92 -8.01 7.71 -8.08
N ILE A 93 -8.85 8.27 -8.96
CA ILE A 93 -8.46 8.58 -10.34
C ILE A 93 -7.30 9.58 -10.38
N ASP A 94 -7.40 10.67 -9.63
CA ASP A 94 -6.38 11.75 -9.62
C ASP A 94 -5.09 11.28 -8.95
N GLY A 95 -5.21 10.59 -7.82
CA GLY A 95 -4.08 10.06 -7.07
C GLY A 95 -3.30 9.01 -7.86
N ASP A 96 -4.00 8.03 -8.44
CA ASP A 96 -3.37 6.97 -9.22
C ASP A 96 -2.74 7.48 -10.52
N ALA A 97 -3.36 8.45 -11.21
CA ALA A 97 -2.77 9.05 -12.39
C ALA A 97 -1.48 9.83 -12.07
N THR A 98 -1.47 10.56 -10.96
CA THR A 98 -0.28 11.28 -10.47
C THR A 98 0.83 10.31 -10.08
N LEU A 99 0.46 9.26 -9.35
CA LEU A 99 1.39 8.25 -8.88
C LEU A 99 1.96 7.41 -10.03
N ASP A 100 1.13 7.07 -11.02
CA ASP A 100 1.54 6.40 -12.26
C ASP A 100 2.61 7.16 -13.02
N ALA A 101 2.45 8.47 -13.18
CA ALA A 101 3.45 9.30 -13.86
C ALA A 101 4.79 9.29 -13.12
N ALA A 102 4.77 9.38 -11.78
CA ALA A 102 5.97 9.34 -10.95
C ALA A 102 6.62 7.94 -10.98
N ASP A 103 5.82 6.88 -10.91
CA ASP A 103 6.28 5.50 -10.91
C ASP A 103 6.94 5.12 -12.25
N ARG A 104 6.33 5.49 -13.38
CA ARG A 104 6.92 5.29 -14.73
C ARG A 104 8.24 6.05 -14.89
N ASN A 105 8.33 7.26 -14.35
CA ASN A 105 9.56 8.03 -14.36
C ASN A 105 10.66 7.34 -13.51
N ALA A 106 10.33 6.92 -12.30
CA ALA A 106 11.25 6.19 -11.43
C ALA A 106 11.72 4.88 -12.07
N ALA A 107 10.80 4.09 -12.64
CA ALA A 107 11.10 2.85 -13.33
C ALA A 107 12.04 3.07 -14.53
N GLY A 108 11.83 4.14 -15.32
CA GLY A 108 12.74 4.52 -16.42
C GLY A 108 14.15 4.84 -15.94
N GLN A 109 14.30 5.61 -14.85
CA GLN A 109 15.60 5.95 -14.27
C GLN A 109 16.34 4.72 -13.70
N LEU A 110 15.59 3.75 -13.18
CA LEU A 110 16.12 2.56 -12.51
C LEU A 110 16.19 1.32 -13.42
N ASN A 111 15.79 1.46 -14.69
CA ASN A 111 15.69 0.36 -15.66
C ASN A 111 14.83 -0.80 -15.13
N ILE A 112 13.67 -0.47 -14.53
CA ILE A 112 12.71 -1.43 -14.03
C ILE A 112 11.60 -1.61 -15.07
N THR A 113 11.32 -2.85 -15.44
CA THR A 113 10.19 -3.19 -16.31
C THR A 113 8.90 -3.19 -15.50
N LEU A 114 7.92 -2.38 -15.91
CA LEU A 114 6.63 -2.27 -15.25
C LEU A 114 5.58 -3.18 -15.89
N PRO A 115 4.65 -3.74 -15.09
CA PRO A 115 3.51 -4.48 -15.63
C PRO A 115 2.53 -3.56 -16.36
N ASN A 116 1.80 -4.12 -17.33
CA ASN A 116 0.70 -3.46 -18.03
C ASN A 116 -0.69 -3.99 -17.60
N GLN A 117 -0.70 -4.97 -16.70
CA GLN A 117 -1.92 -5.57 -16.18
C GLN A 117 -1.78 -5.73 -14.66
N PRO A 118 -2.88 -5.61 -13.91
CA PRO A 118 -2.89 -5.95 -12.50
C PRO A 118 -2.72 -7.46 -12.30
N SER A 119 -2.45 -7.90 -11.07
CA SER A 119 -2.39 -9.33 -10.74
C SER A 119 -3.75 -10.02 -10.95
N ALA A 120 -3.76 -11.34 -11.01
CA ALA A 120 -5.00 -12.12 -11.14
C ALA A 120 -5.98 -11.83 -9.98
N GLN A 121 -5.45 -11.66 -8.77
CA GLN A 121 -6.25 -11.27 -7.59
C GLN A 121 -6.92 -9.90 -7.81
N GLN A 122 -6.17 -8.89 -8.25
CA GLN A 122 -6.68 -7.54 -8.51
C GLN A 122 -7.69 -7.51 -9.68
N GLN A 123 -7.46 -8.32 -10.72
CA GLN A 123 -8.45 -8.53 -11.80
C GLN A 123 -9.75 -9.14 -11.26
N GLY A 124 -9.65 -10.06 -10.30
CA GLY A 124 -10.80 -10.62 -9.59
C GLY A 124 -11.60 -9.53 -8.85
N PHE A 125 -10.94 -8.58 -8.20
CA PHE A 125 -11.61 -7.43 -7.56
C PHE A 125 -12.35 -6.57 -8.57
N VAL A 126 -11.71 -6.22 -9.68
CA VAL A 126 -12.35 -5.45 -10.77
C VAL A 126 -13.56 -6.19 -11.33
N THR A 127 -13.45 -7.50 -11.55
CA THR A 127 -14.55 -8.33 -12.05
C THR A 127 -15.72 -8.36 -11.08
N ARG A 128 -15.46 -8.56 -9.78
CA ARG A 128 -16.48 -8.53 -8.72
C ARG A 128 -17.19 -7.18 -8.71
N LEU A 129 -16.45 -6.09 -8.57
CA LEU A 129 -17.00 -4.73 -8.51
C LEU A 129 -17.75 -4.34 -9.80
N ASN A 130 -17.34 -4.87 -10.96
CA ASN A 130 -18.08 -4.66 -12.18
C ASN A 130 -19.45 -5.36 -12.18
N GLY A 131 -19.58 -6.51 -11.51
CA GLY A 131 -20.86 -7.21 -11.31
C GLY A 131 -21.76 -6.58 -10.25
N ASP A 132 -21.19 -5.89 -9.26
CA ASP A 132 -21.92 -5.29 -8.15
C ASP A 132 -22.67 -4.03 -8.56
N SER A 133 -23.72 -3.69 -7.81
CA SER A 133 -24.52 -2.48 -7.99
C SER A 133 -25.11 -1.97 -6.68
N GLY A 134 -25.52 -0.70 -6.67
CA GLY A 134 -26.17 -0.10 -5.50
C GLY A 134 -25.28 -0.13 -4.25
N LYS A 135 -25.88 -0.39 -3.09
CA LYS A 135 -25.16 -0.43 -1.82
C LYS A 135 -24.10 -1.53 -1.76
N GLN A 136 -24.30 -2.65 -2.47
CA GLN A 136 -23.32 -3.72 -2.52
C GLN A 136 -22.02 -3.25 -3.17
N PHE A 137 -22.12 -2.54 -4.31
CA PHE A 137 -20.95 -1.92 -4.93
C PHE A 137 -20.23 -0.97 -3.98
N ASP A 138 -20.96 -0.07 -3.30
CA ASP A 138 -20.37 0.91 -2.40
C ASP A 138 -19.59 0.24 -1.26
N THR A 139 -20.19 -0.78 -0.63
CA THR A 139 -19.57 -1.51 0.49
C THR A 139 -18.37 -2.33 0.03
N ASP A 140 -18.50 -3.10 -1.04
CA ASP A 140 -17.42 -3.96 -1.53
C ASP A 140 -16.24 -3.13 -2.04
N MET A 141 -16.49 -2.04 -2.77
CA MET A 141 -15.46 -1.12 -3.22
C MET A 141 -14.69 -0.53 -2.02
N ALA A 142 -15.43 0.05 -1.05
CA ALA A 142 -14.80 0.67 0.10
C ALA A 142 -14.00 -0.32 0.94
N THR A 143 -14.53 -1.53 1.14
CA THR A 143 -13.90 -2.59 1.95
C THR A 143 -12.63 -3.14 1.29
N ILE A 144 -12.68 -3.44 -0.01
CA ILE A 144 -11.53 -3.96 -0.75
C ILE A 144 -10.42 -2.91 -0.83
N LEU A 145 -10.77 -1.66 -1.17
CA LEU A 145 -9.80 -0.56 -1.23
C LEU A 145 -9.17 -0.29 0.14
N ARG A 146 -9.97 -0.30 1.21
CA ARG A 146 -9.43 -0.11 2.58
C ARG A 146 -8.40 -1.17 2.93
N ALA A 147 -8.68 -2.44 2.65
CA ALA A 147 -7.76 -3.54 2.91
C ALA A 147 -6.48 -3.44 2.08
N THR A 148 -6.61 -3.26 0.77
CA THR A 148 -5.45 -3.25 -0.15
C THR A 148 -4.56 -2.03 0.05
N ASN A 149 -5.13 -0.85 0.31
CA ASN A 149 -4.36 0.35 0.65
C ASN A 149 -3.69 0.22 2.03
N GLY A 150 -4.31 -0.49 2.99
CA GLY A 150 -3.67 -0.84 4.27
C GLY A 150 -2.40 -1.68 4.07
N GLN A 151 -2.46 -2.73 3.26
CA GLN A 151 -1.30 -3.55 2.88
C GLN A 151 -0.21 -2.73 2.16
N MET A 152 -0.63 -1.84 1.24
CA MET A 152 0.30 -0.97 0.52
C MET A 152 1.00 0.00 1.48
N LEU A 153 0.30 0.57 2.46
CA LEU A 153 0.87 1.47 3.47
C LEU A 153 1.96 0.76 4.29
N ALA A 154 1.74 -0.50 4.67
CA ALA A 154 2.76 -1.31 5.35
C ALA A 154 3.99 -1.54 4.46
N THR A 155 3.79 -1.81 3.17
CA THR A 155 4.87 -1.95 2.18
C THR A 155 5.67 -0.64 2.04
N ILE A 156 4.99 0.50 1.92
CA ILE A 156 5.60 1.83 1.84
C ILE A 156 6.44 2.12 3.10
N ALA A 157 5.91 1.83 4.29
CA ALA A 157 6.63 2.03 5.55
C ALA A 157 7.92 1.21 5.60
N SER A 158 7.88 -0.07 5.18
CA SER A 158 9.04 -0.93 5.08
C SER A 158 10.10 -0.36 4.13
N VAL A 159 9.72 0.00 2.92
CA VAL A 159 10.65 0.56 1.91
C VAL A 159 11.26 1.88 2.40
N ARG A 160 10.47 2.77 2.99
CA ARG A 160 10.99 4.06 3.50
C ARG A 160 12.04 3.90 4.60
N THR A 161 11.98 2.82 5.38
CA THR A 161 12.95 2.55 6.45
C THR A 161 14.22 1.86 5.94
N THR A 162 14.17 1.12 4.85
CA THR A 162 15.27 0.28 4.37
C THR A 162 15.97 0.83 3.13
N THR A 163 15.24 1.46 2.19
CA THR A 163 15.83 1.90 0.93
C THR A 163 16.93 2.92 1.08
N ARG A 164 18.03 2.70 0.36
CA ARG A 164 19.13 3.65 0.21
C ARG A 164 19.15 4.33 -1.16
N ASN A 165 18.17 4.01 -2.02
CA ASN A 165 18.00 4.63 -3.33
C ASN A 165 17.15 5.90 -3.21
N SER A 166 17.66 7.03 -3.67
CA SER A 166 16.99 8.33 -3.53
C SER A 166 15.74 8.46 -4.40
N VAL A 167 15.70 7.81 -5.57
CA VAL A 167 14.53 7.81 -6.47
C VAL A 167 13.39 7.00 -5.85
N VAL A 168 13.71 5.80 -5.34
CA VAL A 168 12.72 4.96 -4.63
C VAL A 168 12.20 5.65 -3.37
N ARG A 169 13.06 6.33 -2.63
CA ARG A 169 12.65 7.10 -1.44
C ARG A 169 11.67 8.22 -1.80
N ALA A 170 11.94 8.96 -2.88
CA ALA A 170 11.05 10.02 -3.34
C ALA A 170 9.69 9.47 -3.77
N LEU A 171 9.69 8.37 -4.52
CA LEU A 171 8.46 7.67 -4.93
C LEU A 171 7.67 7.15 -3.72
N ALA A 172 8.34 6.54 -2.74
CA ALA A 172 7.70 6.05 -1.52
C ALA A 172 7.10 7.18 -0.66
N ASN A 173 7.69 8.39 -0.67
CA ASN A 173 7.11 9.55 -0.02
C ASN A 173 5.82 10.01 -0.70
N LEU A 174 5.79 10.08 -2.03
CA LEU A 174 4.59 10.42 -2.79
C LEU A 174 3.51 9.35 -2.59
N ALA A 175 3.87 8.08 -2.73
CA ALA A 175 2.96 6.95 -2.51
C ALA A 175 2.33 6.97 -1.11
N ASN A 176 3.10 7.33 -0.08
CA ASN A 176 2.59 7.45 1.29
C ASN A 176 1.47 8.50 1.40
N GLN A 177 1.61 9.64 0.74
CA GLN A 177 0.60 10.71 0.75
C GLN A 177 -0.66 10.26 0.01
N THR A 178 -0.51 9.70 -1.18
CA THR A 178 -1.62 9.23 -2.01
C THR A 178 -2.40 8.10 -1.34
N VAL A 179 -1.71 7.09 -0.81
CA VAL A 179 -2.36 5.94 -0.16
C VAL A 179 -3.08 6.35 1.13
N LEU A 180 -2.52 7.28 1.92
CA LEU A 180 -3.20 7.83 3.09
C LEU A 180 -4.44 8.65 2.71
N ASP A 181 -4.41 9.38 1.60
CA ASP A 181 -5.57 10.08 1.08
C ASP A 181 -6.65 9.08 0.65
N HIS A 182 -6.29 8.05 -0.12
CA HIS A 182 -7.21 6.97 -0.54
C HIS A 182 -7.88 6.29 0.67
N ILE A 183 -7.12 5.90 1.70
CA ILE A 183 -7.67 5.34 2.94
C ILE A 183 -8.65 6.33 3.56
N THR A 184 -8.27 7.60 3.68
CA THR A 184 -9.07 8.62 4.33
C THR A 184 -10.41 8.85 3.62
N VAL A 185 -10.41 8.96 2.29
CA VAL A 185 -11.66 9.21 1.54
C VAL A 185 -12.54 7.98 1.47
N VAL A 186 -11.95 6.78 1.43
CA VAL A 186 -12.68 5.50 1.49
C VAL A 186 -13.36 5.33 2.86
N GLU A 187 -12.67 5.58 3.96
CA GLU A 187 -13.24 5.53 5.30
C GLU A 187 -14.36 6.58 5.50
N LYS A 188 -14.23 7.77 4.92
CA LYS A 188 -15.28 8.82 4.93
C LYS A 188 -16.55 8.42 4.18
N THR A 189 -16.54 7.36 3.36
CA THR A 189 -17.78 6.83 2.76
C THR A 189 -18.76 6.30 3.81
N GLY A 190 -18.25 5.86 4.97
CA GLY A 190 -19.01 5.29 6.08
C GLY A 190 -19.59 3.91 5.81
N VAL A 191 -19.14 3.23 4.75
CA VAL A 191 -19.65 1.90 4.34
C VAL A 191 -18.58 0.80 4.33
N VAL A 192 -17.41 1.06 4.88
CA VAL A 192 -16.35 0.05 5.04
C VAL A 192 -16.79 -1.01 6.05
N ASP A 193 -16.73 -2.27 5.64
CA ASP A 193 -16.80 -3.42 6.54
C ASP A 193 -15.38 -3.72 7.05
N PHE A 194 -15.06 -3.24 8.26
CA PHE A 194 -13.73 -3.39 8.84
C PHE A 194 -13.37 -4.83 9.19
N ASP A 195 -14.33 -5.67 9.55
CA ASP A 195 -14.07 -7.08 9.85
C ASP A 195 -13.69 -7.83 8.57
N GLN A 196 -14.38 -7.56 7.48
CA GLN A 196 -14.04 -8.11 6.16
C GLN A 196 -12.72 -7.53 5.66
N ALA A 197 -12.46 -6.22 5.81
CA ALA A 197 -11.20 -5.60 5.42
C ALA A 197 -10.00 -6.25 6.14
N LEU A 198 -10.09 -6.47 7.45
CA LEU A 198 -9.05 -7.15 8.22
C LEU A 198 -8.82 -8.59 7.73
N SER A 199 -9.90 -9.32 7.40
CA SER A 199 -9.79 -10.66 6.81
C SER A 199 -9.06 -10.64 5.45
N LEU A 200 -9.34 -9.65 4.60
CA LEU A 200 -8.65 -9.48 3.31
C LEU A 200 -7.18 -9.08 3.47
N GLU A 201 -6.83 -8.26 4.46
CA GLU A 201 -5.44 -7.85 4.74
C GLU A 201 -4.52 -9.03 5.07
N THR A 202 -5.05 -10.14 5.58
CA THR A 202 -4.27 -11.35 5.86
C THR A 202 -3.91 -12.15 4.61
N THR A 203 -4.53 -11.85 3.46
CA THR A 203 -4.26 -12.54 2.19
C THR A 203 -3.04 -11.92 1.51
N ALA A 204 -2.02 -12.73 1.23
CA ALA A 204 -0.80 -12.23 0.57
C ALA A 204 -1.10 -11.65 -0.82
N PRO A 205 -0.60 -10.44 -1.14
CA PRO A 205 -0.75 -9.85 -2.47
C PRO A 205 -0.05 -10.69 -3.54
N GLN A 206 -0.72 -10.89 -4.67
CA GLN A 206 -0.15 -11.59 -5.82
C GLN A 206 0.71 -10.66 -6.67
N THR A 207 1.79 -11.20 -7.25
CA THR A 207 2.63 -10.47 -8.20
C THR A 207 1.93 -10.35 -9.56
N PRO A 208 1.93 -9.16 -10.20
CA PRO A 208 1.39 -9.00 -11.53
C PRO A 208 2.24 -9.72 -12.58
N PRO A 209 1.66 -10.14 -13.71
CA PRO A 209 2.44 -10.72 -14.79
C PRO A 209 3.35 -9.66 -15.44
N PRO A 210 4.51 -10.08 -15.98
CA PRO A 210 5.35 -9.19 -16.78
C PRO A 210 4.59 -8.71 -18.03
N PRO A 211 4.90 -7.51 -18.57
CA PRO A 211 4.30 -7.04 -19.80
C PRO A 211 4.69 -7.96 -20.98
N ALA A 212 3.79 -8.12 -21.94
CA ALA A 212 4.13 -8.80 -23.17
C ALA A 212 5.16 -7.99 -23.96
N ALA A 213 6.07 -8.69 -24.66
CA ALA A 213 7.10 -8.05 -25.46
C ALA A 213 6.49 -7.11 -26.51
N GLY A 214 7.01 -5.88 -26.60
CA GLY A 214 6.56 -4.87 -27.56
C GLY A 214 5.23 -4.20 -27.25
N GLN A 215 4.58 -4.49 -26.13
CA GLN A 215 3.40 -3.74 -25.71
C GLN A 215 3.77 -2.34 -25.24
N PRO A 216 3.10 -1.27 -25.74
CA PRO A 216 3.24 0.06 -25.18
C PRO A 216 2.75 0.08 -23.73
N GLN A 217 3.39 0.91 -22.90
CA GLN A 217 2.93 1.08 -21.53
C GLN A 217 1.55 1.72 -21.48
N VAL A 218 0.68 1.16 -20.67
CA VAL A 218 -0.58 1.80 -20.29
C VAL A 218 -0.25 3.08 -19.51
N VAL A 219 -0.95 4.17 -19.80
CA VAL A 219 -0.79 5.47 -19.12
C VAL A 219 -2.11 5.82 -18.44
N LEU A 220 -2.08 6.03 -17.14
CA LEU A 220 -3.23 6.54 -16.40
C LEU A 220 -3.24 8.07 -16.54
N THR A 221 -4.35 8.62 -17.02
CA THR A 221 -4.50 10.06 -17.28
C THR A 221 -5.50 10.66 -16.30
N PRO A 222 -5.16 11.76 -15.59
CA PRO A 222 -6.15 12.45 -14.79
C PRO A 222 -7.32 12.90 -15.68
N PRO A 223 -8.57 12.92 -15.16
CA PRO A 223 -9.70 13.46 -15.89
C PRO A 223 -9.39 14.93 -16.24
N ALA A 224 -9.85 15.37 -17.42
CA ALA A 224 -9.77 16.78 -17.76
C ALA A 224 -10.64 17.56 -16.76
N HIS A 225 -10.03 18.16 -15.76
CA HIS A 225 -10.72 19.11 -14.91
C HIS A 225 -11.17 20.27 -15.79
N SER A 226 -12.49 20.44 -15.92
CA SER A 226 -13.05 21.65 -16.53
C SER A 226 -12.57 22.83 -15.67
N THR A 227 -11.53 23.51 -16.12
CA THR A 227 -11.15 24.82 -15.60
C THR A 227 -12.27 25.77 -16.01
N ALA A 228 -13.33 25.82 -15.22
CA ALA A 228 -14.27 26.93 -15.28
C ALA A 228 -13.46 28.18 -14.87
N SER A 229 -12.95 28.89 -15.86
CA SER A 229 -12.41 30.23 -15.70
C SER A 229 -13.47 31.07 -14.99
N PRO A 230 -13.16 31.73 -13.87
CA PRO A 230 -14.08 32.68 -13.29
C PRO A 230 -14.27 33.80 -14.33
N SER A 231 -15.50 33.94 -14.83
CA SER A 231 -15.88 35.08 -15.65
C SER A 231 -15.53 36.37 -14.91
N PRO A 232 -14.83 37.33 -15.53
CA PRO A 232 -14.61 38.62 -14.89
C PRO A 232 -15.97 39.31 -14.70
N SER A 233 -16.32 39.56 -13.44
CA SER A 233 -17.47 40.40 -13.12
C SER A 233 -17.15 41.83 -13.58
N VAL A 234 -17.77 42.25 -14.68
CA VAL A 234 -17.78 43.66 -15.09
C VAL A 234 -18.67 44.43 -14.09
N ARG A 235 -18.05 45.38 -13.40
CA ARG A 235 -18.74 46.49 -12.74
C ARG A 235 -18.92 47.63 -13.73
#